data_ddf6a8b034d0754df1bb997dfa24afad
#
_entry.id   ddf6a8b034d0754df1bb997dfa24afad
#
_cell.length_a   1.000
_cell.length_b   1.000
_cell.length_c   1.000
_cell.angle_alpha   90.00
_cell.angle_beta   90.00
_cell.angle_gamma   90.00
#
_symmetry.space_group_name_H-M   'P 1'
#
loop_
_entity.id
_entity.type
_entity.pdbx_description
1 polymer ?
#
loop_
_entity_poly.entity_id
_entity_poly.type
_entity_poly.pdbx_seq_one_letter_code
_entity_poly.pdbx_strand_id
1 'polypeptide(L)'
;MASPAPLTVERLGFAWPNGRTALNHCSFQIPKSGLWMLVGSNGSGKSTLLRLIAGLLTPRSGQIHTPLKAALVFQNPDHQLLLPSCSSELLLALPEGLSSSERSDRIHTALEQVGLSGLAQRSIHTLSGGQKQRLAIAGALASEASLLLLDEPTALLDPSSQADALELVHQLSHRTEQPLTALWITHRLEELQRCDGAAVMEEGHMGPWQSGQALIQQLAGQLAPLQSGRAEG
;
A
#
# COMPACT_ATOMS: atom_id res chain seq x y z
N MET A 1 -1.89 22.36 -18.53
CA MET A 1 -2.93 21.98 -17.53
C MET A 1 -2.27 21.07 -16.52
N ALA A 2 -2.43 21.30 -15.23
CA ALA A 2 -1.93 20.37 -14.23
C ALA A 2 -2.66 19.03 -14.35
N SER A 3 -1.92 17.91 -14.32
CA SER A 3 -2.53 16.58 -14.31
C SER A 3 -3.43 16.44 -13.08
N PRO A 4 -4.58 15.77 -13.20
CA PRO A 4 -5.44 15.54 -12.04
C PRO A 4 -4.69 14.76 -10.96
N ALA A 5 -5.00 15.06 -9.69
CA ALA A 5 -4.39 14.36 -8.58
C ALA A 5 -4.69 12.86 -8.66
N PRO A 6 -3.70 11.99 -8.37
CA PRO A 6 -3.89 10.54 -8.35
C PRO A 6 -5.00 10.06 -7.42
N LEU A 7 -5.18 10.73 -6.28
CA LEU A 7 -6.22 10.40 -5.30
C LEU A 7 -6.63 11.66 -4.53
N THR A 8 -7.93 11.89 -4.42
CA THR A 8 -8.53 12.92 -3.56
C THR A 8 -9.59 12.27 -2.68
N VAL A 9 -9.53 12.50 -1.38
CA VAL A 9 -10.49 12.05 -0.38
C VAL A 9 -11.10 13.29 0.28
N GLU A 10 -12.45 13.38 0.30
CA GLU A 10 -13.17 14.54 0.78
C GLU A 10 -14.17 14.17 1.87
N ARG A 11 -13.94 14.66 3.09
CA ARG A 11 -14.81 14.52 4.26
C ARG A 11 -15.30 13.09 4.48
N LEU A 12 -14.43 12.11 4.26
CA LEU A 12 -14.76 10.70 4.33
C LEU A 12 -15.09 10.29 5.75
N GLY A 13 -16.29 9.72 5.92
CA GLY A 13 -16.77 9.20 7.20
C GLY A 13 -17.15 7.73 7.09
N PHE A 14 -16.72 6.94 8.08
CA PHE A 14 -17.07 5.53 8.18
C PHE A 14 -17.15 5.07 9.64
N ALA A 15 -18.18 4.29 9.95
CA ALA A 15 -18.30 3.58 11.23
C ALA A 15 -18.71 2.12 10.98
N TRP A 16 -18.16 1.23 11.77
CA TRP A 16 -18.46 -0.19 11.75
C TRP A 16 -19.90 -0.45 12.27
N PRO A 17 -20.52 -1.61 11.96
CA PRO A 17 -21.86 -1.96 12.43
C PRO A 17 -22.02 -1.93 13.96
N ASN A 18 -20.94 -2.16 14.71
CA ASN A 18 -20.90 -2.08 16.18
C ASN A 18 -20.87 -0.64 16.72
N GLY A 19 -21.00 0.37 15.86
CA GLY A 19 -21.00 1.79 16.24
C GLY A 19 -19.63 2.45 16.35
N ARG A 20 -18.52 1.69 16.29
CA ARG A 20 -17.17 2.26 16.36
C ARG A 20 -16.87 3.08 15.11
N THR A 21 -16.62 4.38 15.28
CA THR A 21 -16.17 5.27 14.21
C THR A 21 -14.72 4.94 13.86
N ALA A 22 -14.45 4.71 12.58
CA ALA A 22 -13.11 4.47 12.06
C ALA A 22 -12.55 5.68 11.29
N LEU A 23 -13.41 6.44 10.60
CA LEU A 23 -13.04 7.67 9.92
C LEU A 23 -14.04 8.77 10.26
N ASN A 24 -13.52 9.96 10.52
CA ASN A 24 -14.30 11.12 10.88
C ASN A 24 -13.87 12.33 10.05
N HIS A 25 -14.65 12.67 9.02
CA HIS A 25 -14.35 13.76 8.07
C HIS A 25 -12.91 13.75 7.51
N CYS A 26 -12.34 12.56 7.28
CA CYS A 26 -11.01 12.40 6.74
C CYS A 26 -10.91 13.05 5.34
N SER A 27 -9.97 13.98 5.16
CA SER A 27 -9.77 14.67 3.90
C SER A 27 -8.29 14.80 3.60
N PHE A 28 -7.87 14.43 2.39
CA PHE A 28 -6.51 14.61 1.89
C PHE A 28 -6.46 14.45 0.39
N GLN A 29 -5.32 14.80 -0.19
CA GLN A 29 -5.03 14.62 -1.59
C GLN A 29 -3.60 14.10 -1.76
N ILE A 30 -3.40 13.09 -2.61
CA ILE A 30 -2.08 12.73 -3.11
C ILE A 30 -1.80 13.62 -4.31
N PRO A 31 -0.78 14.49 -4.27
CA PRO A 31 -0.63 15.56 -5.28
C PRO A 31 -0.05 15.06 -6.60
N LYS A 32 0.75 13.99 -6.58
CA LYS A 32 1.43 13.40 -7.77
C LYS A 32 1.70 11.92 -7.57
N SER A 33 2.02 11.21 -8.65
CA SER A 33 2.54 9.84 -8.56
C SER A 33 3.78 9.79 -7.68
N GLY A 34 4.00 8.65 -7.02
CA GLY A 34 5.09 8.49 -6.06
C GLY A 34 4.74 7.54 -4.92
N LEU A 35 5.64 7.42 -3.95
CA LEU A 35 5.47 6.61 -2.75
C LEU A 35 5.07 7.49 -1.56
N TRP A 36 3.82 7.38 -1.13
CA TRP A 36 3.22 8.13 -0.03
C TRP A 36 2.99 7.21 1.16
N MET A 37 3.43 7.62 2.35
CA MET A 37 3.37 6.76 3.53
C MET A 37 2.43 7.31 4.59
N LEU A 38 1.69 6.38 5.23
CA LEU A 38 0.75 6.69 6.29
C LEU A 38 1.14 5.93 7.56
N VAL A 39 1.44 6.67 8.62
CA VAL A 39 1.72 6.12 9.95
C VAL A 39 0.61 6.47 10.94
N GLY A 40 0.61 5.86 12.10
CA GLY A 40 -0.36 6.12 13.17
C GLY A 40 -0.61 4.87 14.02
N SER A 41 -1.21 5.05 15.18
CA SER A 41 -1.50 3.98 16.12
C SER A 41 -2.45 2.91 15.56
N ASN A 42 -2.44 1.73 16.17
CA ASN A 42 -3.43 0.69 15.85
C ASN A 42 -4.84 1.21 16.13
N GLY A 43 -5.75 0.96 15.20
CA GLY A 43 -7.13 1.43 15.31
C GLY A 43 -7.37 2.89 14.90
N SER A 44 -6.36 3.62 14.41
CA SER A 44 -6.54 5.01 13.92
C SER A 44 -7.33 5.12 12.61
N GLY A 45 -7.63 3.99 11.92
CA GLY A 45 -8.45 3.97 10.73
C GLY A 45 -7.72 3.68 9.42
N LYS A 46 -6.39 3.50 9.42
CA LYS A 46 -5.54 3.33 8.22
C LYS A 46 -6.01 2.21 7.29
N SER A 47 -6.11 0.98 7.79
CA SER A 47 -6.57 -0.17 6.98
C SER A 47 -8.02 -0.02 6.52
N THR A 48 -8.88 0.66 7.31
CA THR A 48 -10.25 0.99 6.91
C THR A 48 -10.25 1.97 5.74
N LEU A 49 -9.38 2.99 5.78
CA LEU A 49 -9.18 3.94 4.69
C LEU A 49 -8.78 3.24 3.40
N LEU A 50 -7.77 2.34 3.43
CA LEU A 50 -7.36 1.59 2.24
C LEU A 50 -8.52 0.75 1.67
N ARG A 51 -9.30 0.08 2.51
CA ARG A 51 -10.46 -0.72 2.05
C ARG A 51 -11.55 0.13 1.43
N LEU A 52 -11.78 1.34 1.91
CA LEU A 52 -12.71 2.30 1.30
C LEU A 52 -12.21 2.79 -0.05
N ILE A 53 -10.91 3.13 -0.17
CA ILE A 53 -10.30 3.53 -1.44
C ILE A 53 -10.32 2.38 -2.46
N ALA A 54 -10.11 1.14 -2.01
CA ALA A 54 -10.20 -0.05 -2.83
C ALA A 54 -11.64 -0.43 -3.23
N GLY A 55 -12.67 0.27 -2.72
CA GLY A 55 -14.07 -0.05 -2.98
C GLY A 55 -14.59 -1.30 -2.26
N LEU A 56 -13.83 -1.86 -1.30
CA LEU A 56 -14.22 -3.02 -0.50
C LEU A 56 -15.20 -2.66 0.62
N LEU A 57 -15.30 -1.39 0.96
CA LEU A 57 -16.25 -0.83 1.91
C LEU A 57 -16.93 0.38 1.28
N THR A 58 -18.17 0.64 1.68
CA THR A 58 -18.92 1.83 1.25
C THR A 58 -18.86 2.90 2.33
N PRO A 59 -18.42 4.13 2.03
CA PRO A 59 -18.37 5.20 3.01
C PRO A 59 -19.79 5.60 3.46
N ARG A 60 -19.94 6.06 4.71
CA ARG A 60 -21.20 6.64 5.21
C ARG A 60 -21.40 8.07 4.75
N SER A 61 -20.29 8.80 4.54
CA SER A 61 -20.31 10.20 4.06
C SER A 61 -18.99 10.51 3.37
N GLY A 62 -18.97 11.60 2.60
CA GLY A 62 -17.80 12.04 1.84
C GLY A 62 -17.65 11.31 0.51
N GLN A 63 -16.55 11.59 -0.18
CA GLN A 63 -16.30 11.07 -1.53
C GLN A 63 -14.81 10.70 -1.70
N ILE A 64 -14.57 9.76 -2.60
CA ILE A 64 -13.24 9.35 -3.03
C ILE A 64 -13.18 9.53 -4.55
N HIS A 65 -12.20 10.30 -5.01
CA HIS A 65 -11.98 10.57 -6.43
C HIS A 65 -10.59 10.08 -6.82
N THR A 66 -10.53 9.15 -7.75
CA THR A 66 -9.29 8.69 -8.37
C THR A 66 -9.54 8.31 -9.82
N PRO A 67 -8.70 8.79 -10.77
CA PRO A 67 -8.73 8.31 -12.14
C PRO A 67 -8.01 6.97 -12.30
N LEU A 68 -7.34 6.49 -11.23
CA LEU A 68 -6.47 5.33 -11.25
C LEU A 68 -7.22 4.07 -10.81
N LYS A 69 -6.91 2.93 -11.42
CA LYS A 69 -7.36 1.63 -10.94
C LYS A 69 -6.57 1.28 -9.67
N ALA A 70 -7.28 1.08 -8.57
CA ALA A 70 -6.68 0.72 -7.29
C ALA A 70 -6.61 -0.80 -7.11
N ALA A 71 -5.52 -1.26 -6.47
CA ALA A 71 -5.40 -2.62 -5.96
C ALA A 71 -4.84 -2.61 -4.54
N LEU A 72 -5.41 -3.45 -3.68
CA LEU A 72 -5.03 -3.61 -2.29
C LEU A 72 -4.08 -4.81 -2.13
N VAL A 73 -2.96 -4.58 -1.48
CA VAL A 73 -1.99 -5.61 -1.07
C VAL A 73 -2.06 -5.73 0.46
N PHE A 74 -2.41 -6.92 0.93
CA PHE A 74 -2.60 -7.18 2.36
C PHE A 74 -1.27 -7.38 3.11
N GLN A 75 -1.31 -7.15 4.42
CA GLN A 75 -0.19 -7.41 5.34
C GLN A 75 0.32 -8.85 5.27
N ASN A 76 -0.59 -9.80 5.22
CA ASN A 76 -0.25 -11.21 5.07
C ASN A 76 -0.62 -11.68 3.65
N PRO A 77 0.37 -11.96 2.78
CA PRO A 77 0.10 -12.42 1.42
C PRO A 77 -0.63 -13.77 1.36
N ASP A 78 -0.51 -14.62 2.39
CA ASP A 78 -1.24 -15.90 2.44
C ASP A 78 -2.76 -15.73 2.52
N HIS A 79 -3.25 -14.55 2.92
CA HIS A 79 -4.68 -14.23 2.88
C HIS A 79 -5.16 -13.79 1.50
N GLN A 80 -4.24 -13.49 0.59
CA GLN A 80 -4.53 -13.00 -0.76
C GLN A 80 -4.25 -14.03 -1.83
N LEU A 81 -3.18 -14.82 -1.67
CA LEU A 81 -2.72 -15.82 -2.65
C LEU A 81 -3.45 -17.14 -2.41
N LEU A 82 -4.40 -17.47 -3.29
CA LEU A 82 -5.35 -18.57 -3.11
C LEU A 82 -5.10 -19.75 -4.04
N LEU A 83 -4.43 -19.54 -5.18
CA LEU A 83 -4.25 -20.54 -6.21
C LEU A 83 -2.91 -21.28 -6.08
N PRO A 84 -2.77 -22.47 -6.71
CA PRO A 84 -1.62 -23.33 -6.46
C PRO A 84 -0.30 -22.84 -7.07
N SER A 85 -0.33 -22.06 -8.15
CA SER A 85 0.89 -21.59 -8.84
C SER A 85 0.88 -20.08 -9.08
N CYS A 86 2.07 -19.50 -9.29
CA CYS A 86 2.22 -18.07 -9.57
C CYS A 86 1.42 -17.65 -10.81
N SER A 87 1.49 -18.43 -11.89
CA SER A 87 0.74 -18.11 -13.12
C SER A 87 -0.76 -18.20 -12.94
N SER A 88 -1.28 -19.18 -12.20
CA SER A 88 -2.72 -19.29 -11.94
C SER A 88 -3.23 -18.12 -11.10
N GLU A 89 -2.46 -17.68 -10.11
CA GLU A 89 -2.79 -16.52 -9.28
C GLU A 89 -2.85 -15.24 -10.11
N LEU A 90 -1.83 -14.99 -10.94
CA LEU A 90 -1.80 -13.81 -11.80
C LEU A 90 -2.90 -13.86 -12.88
N LEU A 91 -3.24 -15.05 -13.40
CA LEU A 91 -4.31 -15.22 -14.37
C LEU A 91 -5.66 -14.73 -13.82
N LEU A 92 -5.91 -14.95 -12.52
CA LEU A 92 -7.14 -14.48 -11.86
C LEU A 92 -7.22 -12.94 -11.81
N ALA A 93 -6.09 -12.26 -11.77
CA ALA A 93 -6.02 -10.80 -11.69
C ALA A 93 -6.15 -10.11 -13.06
N LEU A 94 -5.96 -10.83 -14.16
CA LEU A 94 -5.96 -10.24 -15.50
C LEU A 94 -7.34 -9.70 -15.90
N PRO A 95 -7.37 -8.62 -16.70
CA PRO A 95 -8.61 -8.15 -17.33
C PRO A 95 -9.24 -9.23 -18.22
N GLU A 96 -10.56 -9.19 -18.35
CA GLU A 96 -11.29 -10.05 -19.27
C GLU A 96 -10.98 -9.72 -20.74
N GLY A 97 -11.27 -10.69 -21.65
CA GLY A 97 -11.18 -10.47 -23.09
C GLY A 97 -9.80 -10.64 -23.71
N LEU A 98 -8.75 -10.92 -22.91
CA LEU A 98 -7.40 -11.15 -23.43
C LEU A 98 -7.28 -12.53 -24.12
N SER A 99 -6.55 -12.59 -25.24
CA SER A 99 -6.11 -13.81 -25.88
C SER A 99 -5.12 -14.61 -25.00
N SER A 100 -4.90 -15.88 -25.32
CA SER A 100 -3.96 -16.72 -24.57
C SER A 100 -2.52 -16.19 -24.61
N SER A 101 -2.09 -15.62 -25.75
CA SER A 101 -0.76 -15.00 -25.86
C SER A 101 -0.66 -13.75 -24.98
N GLU A 102 -1.63 -12.84 -25.07
CA GLU A 102 -1.63 -11.61 -24.26
C GLU A 102 -1.63 -11.92 -22.74
N ARG A 103 -2.37 -12.95 -22.32
CA ARG A 103 -2.35 -13.42 -20.91
C ARG A 103 -0.95 -13.88 -20.50
N SER A 104 -0.32 -14.71 -21.35
CA SER A 104 1.03 -15.22 -21.10
C SER A 104 2.04 -14.09 -20.99
N ASP A 105 2.00 -13.13 -21.92
CA ASP A 105 2.92 -11.99 -21.96
C ASP A 105 2.75 -11.09 -20.72
N ARG A 106 1.50 -10.82 -20.32
CA ARG A 106 1.22 -10.02 -19.11
C ARG A 106 1.70 -10.71 -17.82
N ILE A 107 1.46 -12.01 -17.69
CA ILE A 107 1.95 -12.80 -16.56
C ILE A 107 3.48 -12.75 -16.51
N HIS A 108 4.14 -12.94 -17.64
CA HIS A 108 5.60 -12.90 -17.74
C HIS A 108 6.13 -11.52 -17.33
N THR A 109 5.57 -10.45 -17.90
CA THR A 109 5.94 -9.07 -17.59
C THR A 109 5.73 -8.73 -16.12
N ALA A 110 4.59 -9.12 -15.53
CA ALA A 110 4.31 -8.86 -14.13
C ALA A 110 5.31 -9.57 -13.19
N LEU A 111 5.67 -10.83 -13.50
CA LEU A 111 6.68 -11.59 -12.75
C LEU A 111 8.07 -10.97 -12.90
N GLU A 112 8.43 -10.52 -14.09
CA GLU A 112 9.70 -9.85 -14.36
C GLU A 112 9.82 -8.54 -13.57
N GLN A 113 8.78 -7.70 -13.58
CA GLN A 113 8.74 -6.43 -12.86
C GLN A 113 8.98 -6.56 -11.35
N VAL A 114 8.66 -7.71 -10.76
CA VAL A 114 8.85 -7.98 -9.33
C VAL A 114 10.05 -8.90 -9.03
N GLY A 115 10.88 -9.22 -10.04
CA GLY A 115 12.05 -10.08 -9.87
C GLY A 115 11.72 -11.56 -9.60
N LEU A 116 10.61 -12.05 -10.17
CA LEU A 116 10.16 -13.45 -10.07
C LEU A 116 10.17 -14.16 -11.45
N SER A 117 11.02 -13.70 -12.38
CA SER A 117 11.17 -14.32 -13.71
C SER A 117 11.46 -15.82 -13.58
N GLY A 118 10.83 -16.62 -14.46
CA GLY A 118 10.98 -18.08 -14.46
C GLY A 118 10.18 -18.83 -13.41
N LEU A 119 9.46 -18.14 -12.50
CA LEU A 119 8.68 -18.77 -11.43
C LEU A 119 7.19 -18.98 -11.78
N ALA A 120 6.77 -18.77 -13.02
CA ALA A 120 5.36 -18.85 -13.42
C ALA A 120 4.67 -20.16 -12.98
N GLN A 121 5.34 -21.30 -13.13
CA GLN A 121 4.81 -22.63 -12.76
C GLN A 121 5.16 -23.04 -11.32
N ARG A 122 5.85 -22.16 -10.57
CA ARG A 122 6.23 -22.45 -9.20
C ARG A 122 5.02 -22.50 -8.28
N SER A 123 4.97 -23.53 -7.42
CA SER A 123 3.95 -23.62 -6.38
C SER A 123 4.12 -22.49 -5.35
N ILE A 124 3.04 -21.77 -5.06
CA ILE A 124 3.02 -20.65 -4.11
C ILE A 124 3.46 -21.07 -2.71
N HIS A 125 3.14 -22.31 -2.29
CA HIS A 125 3.54 -22.85 -0.99
C HIS A 125 5.06 -23.03 -0.83
N THR A 126 5.81 -23.03 -1.93
CA THR A 126 7.28 -23.15 -1.90
C THR A 126 8.00 -21.82 -1.98
N LEU A 127 7.27 -20.72 -2.06
CA LEU A 127 7.82 -19.36 -2.06
C LEU A 127 8.18 -18.90 -0.64
N SER A 128 9.26 -18.12 -0.50
CA SER A 128 9.55 -17.38 0.72
C SER A 128 8.50 -16.29 0.98
N GLY A 129 8.44 -15.77 2.20
CA GLY A 129 7.54 -14.66 2.54
C GLY A 129 7.73 -13.44 1.63
N GLY A 130 8.98 -13.04 1.38
CA GLY A 130 9.29 -11.94 0.46
C GLY A 130 8.90 -12.23 -0.99
N GLN A 131 9.04 -13.48 -1.46
CA GLN A 131 8.57 -13.87 -2.79
C GLN A 131 7.05 -13.83 -2.89
N LYS A 132 6.32 -14.27 -1.87
CA LYS A 132 4.85 -14.17 -1.81
C LYS A 132 4.40 -12.72 -1.83
N GLN A 133 5.06 -11.85 -1.07
CA GLN A 133 4.74 -10.41 -1.06
C GLN A 133 4.96 -9.79 -2.44
N ARG A 134 6.07 -10.10 -3.10
CA ARG A 134 6.32 -9.66 -4.49
C ARG A 134 5.31 -10.22 -5.48
N LEU A 135 4.86 -11.47 -5.30
CA LEU A 135 3.79 -12.05 -6.13
C LEU A 135 2.44 -11.33 -5.92
N ALA A 136 2.09 -10.93 -4.70
CA ALA A 136 0.90 -10.13 -4.43
C ALA A 136 0.96 -8.76 -5.14
N ILE A 137 2.14 -8.11 -5.15
CA ILE A 137 2.37 -6.89 -5.93
C ILE A 137 2.26 -7.17 -7.44
N ALA A 138 2.81 -8.29 -7.94
CA ALA A 138 2.67 -8.68 -9.33
C ALA A 138 1.20 -8.87 -9.75
N GLY A 139 0.36 -9.41 -8.87
CA GLY A 139 -1.09 -9.50 -9.10
C GLY A 139 -1.74 -8.13 -9.30
N ALA A 140 -1.36 -7.15 -8.50
CA ALA A 140 -1.81 -5.77 -8.68
C ALA A 140 -1.36 -5.18 -10.03
N LEU A 141 -0.10 -5.40 -10.42
CA LEU A 141 0.42 -4.95 -11.73
C LEU A 141 -0.28 -5.66 -12.90
N ALA A 142 -0.47 -6.98 -12.82
CA ALA A 142 -1.16 -7.76 -13.83
C ALA A 142 -2.61 -7.31 -14.05
N SER A 143 -3.25 -6.81 -12.99
CA SER A 143 -4.59 -6.23 -13.07
C SER A 143 -4.63 -4.82 -13.68
N GLU A 144 -3.50 -4.25 -14.10
CA GLU A 144 -3.36 -2.86 -14.58
C GLU A 144 -3.65 -1.80 -13.51
N ALA A 145 -3.48 -2.15 -12.25
CA ALA A 145 -3.58 -1.16 -11.19
C ALA A 145 -2.43 -0.16 -11.27
N SER A 146 -2.76 1.11 -11.13
CA SER A 146 -1.80 2.22 -11.08
C SER A 146 -1.84 2.99 -9.76
N LEU A 147 -2.76 2.60 -8.86
CA LEU A 147 -2.78 2.99 -7.45
C LEU A 147 -2.62 1.74 -6.58
N LEU A 148 -1.44 1.56 -5.97
CA LEU A 148 -1.17 0.49 -5.03
C LEU A 148 -1.52 0.95 -3.61
N LEU A 149 -2.37 0.18 -2.94
CA LEU A 149 -2.75 0.38 -1.55
C LEU A 149 -2.09 -0.74 -0.73
N LEU A 150 -1.08 -0.43 0.08
CA LEU A 150 -0.28 -1.44 0.76
C LEU A 150 -0.49 -1.34 2.28
N ASP A 151 -1.12 -2.36 2.85
CA ASP A 151 -1.44 -2.42 4.29
C ASP A 151 -0.32 -3.18 5.03
N GLU A 152 0.67 -2.45 5.56
CA GLU A 152 1.83 -2.98 6.30
C GLU A 152 2.57 -4.12 5.56
N PRO A 153 2.93 -3.97 4.28
CA PRO A 153 3.36 -5.09 3.44
C PRO A 153 4.69 -5.73 3.85
N THR A 154 5.42 -5.12 4.79
CA THR A 154 6.72 -5.61 5.28
C THR A 154 6.65 -6.21 6.68
N ALA A 155 5.51 -6.14 7.37
CA ALA A 155 5.41 -6.48 8.80
C ALA A 155 5.80 -7.94 9.13
N LEU A 156 5.60 -8.87 8.19
CA LEU A 156 5.86 -10.31 8.37
C LEU A 156 7.12 -10.80 7.65
N LEU A 157 7.95 -9.89 7.15
CA LEU A 157 9.14 -10.21 6.36
C LEU A 157 10.41 -10.09 7.20
N ASP A 158 11.44 -10.84 6.83
CA ASP A 158 12.80 -10.64 7.32
C ASP A 158 13.38 -9.29 6.83
N PRO A 159 14.43 -8.75 7.49
CA PRO A 159 14.95 -7.41 7.17
C PRO A 159 15.40 -7.23 5.71
N SER A 160 15.96 -8.27 5.08
CA SER A 160 16.37 -8.19 3.68
C SER A 160 15.17 -8.12 2.73
N SER A 161 14.18 -8.97 2.95
CA SER A 161 12.92 -8.97 2.18
C SER A 161 12.11 -7.68 2.37
N GLN A 162 12.19 -7.04 3.55
CA GLN A 162 11.57 -5.73 3.82
C GLN A 162 12.20 -4.64 2.94
N ALA A 163 13.54 -4.57 2.92
CA ALA A 163 14.27 -3.61 2.10
C ALA A 163 13.99 -3.82 0.60
N ASP A 164 13.98 -5.07 0.14
CA ASP A 164 13.68 -5.43 -1.24
C ASP A 164 12.26 -5.03 -1.66
N ALA A 165 11.25 -5.25 -0.80
CA ALA A 165 9.87 -4.89 -1.09
C ALA A 165 9.68 -3.36 -1.15
N LEU A 166 10.31 -2.64 -0.24
CA LEU A 166 10.28 -1.17 -0.22
C LEU A 166 10.96 -0.59 -1.46
N GLU A 167 12.15 -1.08 -1.80
CA GLU A 167 12.90 -0.64 -2.99
C GLU A 167 12.13 -0.94 -4.27
N LEU A 168 11.51 -2.11 -4.39
CA LEU A 168 10.65 -2.47 -5.53
C LEU A 168 9.53 -1.44 -5.73
N VAL A 169 8.75 -1.15 -4.68
CA VAL A 169 7.63 -0.20 -4.80
C VAL A 169 8.14 1.22 -5.06
N HIS A 170 9.27 1.62 -4.46
CA HIS A 170 9.90 2.89 -4.75
C HIS A 170 10.27 3.00 -6.24
N GLN A 171 10.94 1.99 -6.82
CA GLN A 171 11.32 1.98 -8.24
C GLN A 171 10.09 2.03 -9.16
N LEU A 172 9.05 1.23 -8.88
CA LEU A 172 7.80 1.24 -9.64
C LEU A 172 7.09 2.61 -9.59
N SER A 173 7.20 3.32 -8.48
CA SER A 173 6.59 4.64 -8.28
C SER A 173 7.36 5.78 -8.97
N HIS A 174 8.64 5.57 -9.30
CA HIS A 174 9.53 6.58 -9.89
C HIS A 174 9.98 6.22 -11.31
N ARG A 175 9.46 5.15 -11.90
CA ARG A 175 9.77 4.81 -13.30
C ARG A 175 9.31 5.92 -14.25
N THR A 176 10.05 6.12 -15.34
CA THR A 176 9.77 7.19 -16.31
C THR A 176 8.46 6.97 -17.05
N GLU A 177 8.19 5.71 -17.40
CA GLU A 177 6.96 5.32 -18.11
C GLU A 177 5.94 4.75 -17.11
N GLN A 178 4.73 5.29 -17.10
CA GLN A 178 3.61 4.86 -16.28
C GLN A 178 3.98 4.73 -14.78
N PRO A 179 4.45 5.80 -14.12
CA PRO A 179 4.79 5.75 -12.71
C PRO A 179 3.56 5.38 -11.88
N LEU A 180 3.74 4.47 -10.92
CA LEU A 180 2.67 4.11 -10.01
C LEU A 180 2.48 5.18 -8.93
N THR A 181 1.29 5.21 -8.36
CA THR A 181 1.04 5.87 -7.08
C THR A 181 0.90 4.79 -6.02
N ALA A 182 1.67 4.86 -4.95
CA ALA A 182 1.58 3.94 -3.84
C ALA A 182 1.18 4.69 -2.57
N LEU A 183 0.15 4.19 -1.87
CA LEU A 183 -0.20 4.58 -0.51
C LEU A 183 0.14 3.40 0.41
N TRP A 184 1.20 3.57 1.21
CA TRP A 184 1.83 2.54 2.02
C TRP A 184 1.60 2.82 3.50
N ILE A 185 0.94 1.92 4.19
CA ILE A 185 0.82 1.97 5.65
C ILE A 185 2.04 1.28 6.27
N THR A 186 2.64 1.92 7.26
CA THR A 186 3.74 1.33 8.03
C THR A 186 3.75 1.80 9.49
N HIS A 187 4.35 0.98 10.35
CA HIS A 187 4.75 1.35 11.71
C HIS A 187 6.28 1.52 11.84
N ARG A 188 7.01 1.29 10.75
CA ARG A 188 8.47 1.30 10.69
C ARG A 188 8.95 2.66 10.23
N LEU A 189 9.47 3.47 11.16
CA LEU A 189 9.88 4.85 10.85
C LEU A 189 11.05 4.91 9.87
N GLU A 190 11.92 3.89 9.85
CA GLU A 190 13.03 3.80 8.91
C GLU A 190 12.58 3.75 7.44
N GLU A 191 11.40 3.20 7.15
CA GLU A 191 10.85 3.15 5.79
C GLU A 191 10.51 4.55 5.24
N LEU A 192 10.17 5.50 6.13
CA LEU A 192 9.83 6.87 5.75
C LEU A 192 10.96 7.63 5.05
N GLN A 193 12.20 7.15 5.15
CA GLN A 193 13.33 7.75 4.44
C GLN A 193 13.23 7.63 2.91
N ARG A 194 12.38 6.73 2.42
CA ARG A 194 12.22 6.43 0.99
C ARG A 194 10.96 7.03 0.36
N CYS A 195 10.10 7.72 1.14
CA CYS A 195 8.84 8.24 0.61
C CYS A 195 8.96 9.66 0.02
N ASP A 196 8.05 9.98 -0.89
CA ASP A 196 7.82 11.34 -1.40
C ASP A 196 7.12 12.24 -0.38
N GLY A 197 6.34 11.63 0.50
CA GLY A 197 5.69 12.29 1.60
C GLY A 197 5.08 11.30 2.57
N ALA A 198 5.01 11.72 3.83
CA ALA A 198 4.43 10.94 4.91
C ALA A 198 3.43 11.78 5.71
N ALA A 199 2.41 11.13 6.27
CA ALA A 199 1.43 11.76 7.14
C ALA A 199 1.09 10.85 8.31
N VAL A 200 0.61 11.46 9.40
CA VAL A 200 0.06 10.73 10.56
C VAL A 200 -1.44 10.62 10.43
N MET A 201 -1.97 9.46 10.79
CA MET A 201 -3.40 9.25 10.95
C MET A 201 -3.73 9.00 12.42
N GLU A 202 -4.59 9.84 12.98
CA GLU A 202 -5.04 9.77 14.36
C GLU A 202 -6.57 9.91 14.44
N GLU A 203 -7.22 9.03 15.21
CA GLU A 203 -8.67 9.07 15.47
C GLU A 203 -9.55 9.27 14.22
N GLY A 204 -9.17 8.64 13.11
CA GLY A 204 -9.89 8.73 11.86
C GLY A 204 -9.67 10.01 11.04
N HIS A 205 -8.72 10.85 11.46
CA HIS A 205 -8.30 12.06 10.73
C HIS A 205 -6.90 11.89 10.17
N MET A 206 -6.65 12.50 9.03
CA MET A 206 -5.34 12.51 8.40
C MET A 206 -4.68 13.89 8.58
N GLY A 207 -3.44 13.89 9.06
CA GLY A 207 -2.59 15.07 9.14
C GLY A 207 -2.05 15.51 7.77
N PRO A 208 -1.35 16.65 7.71
CA PRO A 208 -0.74 17.14 6.47
C PRO A 208 0.41 16.23 6.03
N TRP A 209 0.64 16.20 4.71
CA TRP A 209 1.83 15.59 4.14
C TRP A 209 3.08 16.40 4.48
N GLN A 210 4.12 15.71 4.87
CA GLN A 210 5.45 16.27 5.13
C GLN A 210 6.54 15.32 4.62
N SER A 211 7.79 15.74 4.60
CA SER A 211 8.88 14.82 4.24
C SER A 211 9.02 13.73 5.30
N GLY A 212 9.43 12.52 4.86
CA GLY A 212 9.64 11.41 5.78
C GLY A 212 10.62 11.76 6.91
N GLN A 213 11.68 12.52 6.60
CA GLN A 213 12.66 12.98 7.60
C GLN A 213 12.03 13.93 8.64
N ALA A 214 11.20 14.88 8.21
CA ALA A 214 10.51 15.78 9.12
C ALA A 214 9.57 15.02 10.06
N LEU A 215 8.84 14.03 9.51
CA LEU A 215 7.94 13.21 10.32
C LEU A 215 8.70 12.33 11.33
N ILE A 216 9.83 11.74 10.94
CA ILE A 216 10.69 10.97 11.85
C ILE A 216 11.14 11.86 13.03
N GLN A 217 11.61 13.08 12.76
CA GLN A 217 12.04 14.00 13.80
C GLN A 217 10.88 14.41 14.73
N GLN A 218 9.71 14.69 14.18
CA GLN A 218 8.51 15.01 14.95
C GLN A 218 8.13 13.87 15.91
N LEU A 219 8.08 12.64 15.42
CA LEU A 219 7.70 11.47 16.23
C LEU A 219 8.76 11.11 17.27
N ALA A 220 10.04 11.24 16.94
CA ALA A 220 11.14 11.05 17.89
C ALA A 220 11.10 12.09 19.02
N GLY A 221 10.79 13.36 18.72
CA GLY A 221 10.61 14.41 19.71
C GLY A 221 9.45 14.18 20.67
N GLN A 222 8.39 13.52 20.22
CA GLN A 222 7.24 13.14 21.06
C GLN A 222 7.55 11.98 22.02
N LEU A 223 8.49 11.10 21.67
CA LEU A 223 8.91 9.95 22.51
C LEU A 223 9.94 10.31 23.57
N ALA A 224 10.71 11.38 23.39
CA ALA A 224 11.77 11.81 24.31
C ALA A 224 11.30 12.21 25.74
N PRO A 225 10.14 12.86 25.95
CA PRO A 225 9.67 13.26 27.29
C PRO A 225 9.24 12.10 28.18
N LEU A 226 8.90 10.92 27.64
CA LEU A 226 8.41 9.78 28.41
C LEU A 226 9.51 8.96 29.10
N GLN A 227 10.79 9.17 28.74
CA GLN A 227 11.92 8.46 29.32
C GLN A 227 12.57 9.22 30.50
N SER A 228 12.39 10.54 30.58
CA SER A 228 12.95 11.36 31.67
C SER A 228 12.15 11.33 32.97
N GLY A 229 10.93 10.79 32.98
CA GLY A 229 10.06 10.71 34.17
C GLY A 229 10.16 9.43 35.01
N ARG A 230 11.08 8.50 34.67
CA ARG A 230 11.23 7.21 35.40
C ARG A 230 12.50 7.08 36.23
N ALA A 231 13.25 8.15 36.46
CA ALA A 231 14.51 8.12 37.21
C ALA A 231 14.46 8.85 38.57
N GLU A 232 13.28 9.19 39.09
CA GLU A 232 13.13 9.68 40.46
C GLU A 232 11.89 9.03 41.11
N GLY A 233 12.13 7.93 41.84
CA GLY A 233 11.11 7.27 42.66
C GLY A 233 11.66 6.03 43.31
#